data_f9a42e048afd490dc2605d659525e744
#
_entry.id   f9a42e048afd490dc2605d659525e744
#
_cell.length_a   1.000
_cell.length_b   1.000
_cell.length_c   1.000
_cell.angle_alpha   90.00
_cell.angle_beta   90.00
_cell.angle_gamma   90.00
#
_symmetry.space_group_name_H-M   'P 1'
#
loop_
_entity.id
_entity.type
_entity.pdbx_description
1 polymer ?
#
loop_
_entity_poly.entity_id
_entity_poly.type
_entity_poly.pdbx_seq_one_letter_code
_entity_poly.pdbx_strand_id
1 'polypeptide(L)'
;MYKRQPYTRIIEHKHFEFGTQPGTVITREYPAEWQKGDEPYYPVNDDRNMTLFARYQDLAAKEKNVLFGGRLGQYRYYDMDKVLRAALDMAAEEL
;
A
#
# COMPACT_ATOMS: atom_id res chain seq x y z
N MET A 1 -2.54 -32.11 -0.18
CA MET A 1 -1.31 -31.41 0.30
C MET A 1 -1.05 -30.22 -0.60
N TYR A 2 -1.20 -29.00 -0.08
CA TYR A 2 -0.89 -27.80 -0.83
C TYR A 2 0.62 -27.63 -0.88
N LYS A 3 1.22 -27.72 -2.07
CA LYS A 3 2.63 -27.37 -2.23
C LYS A 3 2.77 -25.87 -2.02
N ARG A 4 3.51 -25.46 -1.00
CA ARG A 4 3.91 -24.06 -0.84
C ARG A 4 4.75 -23.65 -2.03
N GLN A 5 4.22 -22.73 -2.82
CA GLN A 5 4.96 -22.13 -3.91
C GLN A 5 5.87 -21.03 -3.35
N PRO A 6 7.07 -20.81 -3.93
CA PRO A 6 7.99 -19.79 -3.45
C PRO A 6 7.53 -18.37 -3.74
N TYR A 7 6.52 -18.17 -4.57
CA TYR A 7 5.96 -16.88 -4.94
C TYR A 7 4.51 -16.77 -4.49
N THR A 8 4.06 -15.54 -4.23
CA THR A 8 2.68 -15.25 -3.78
C THR A 8 1.71 -15.04 -4.92
N ARG A 9 2.20 -14.55 -6.07
CA ARG A 9 1.36 -14.25 -7.23
C ARG A 9 2.17 -14.37 -8.53
N ILE A 10 1.47 -14.77 -9.61
CA ILE A 10 1.95 -14.66 -10.99
C ILE A 10 0.99 -13.76 -11.75
N ILE A 11 1.55 -12.84 -12.53
CA ILE A 11 0.79 -11.93 -13.39
C ILE A 11 1.24 -12.12 -14.82
N GLU A 12 0.31 -12.33 -15.73
CA GLU A 12 0.53 -12.27 -17.17
C GLU A 12 -0.06 -10.95 -17.70
N HIS A 13 0.81 -10.01 -18.02
CA HIS A 13 0.43 -8.61 -18.23
C HIS A 13 -0.44 -8.36 -19.46
N LYS A 14 -0.30 -9.15 -20.52
CA LYS A 14 -1.07 -8.94 -21.75
C LYS A 14 -2.59 -9.02 -21.56
N HIS A 15 -3.05 -9.72 -20.53
CA HIS A 15 -4.49 -9.88 -20.28
C HIS A 15 -5.15 -8.64 -19.69
N PHE A 16 -4.40 -7.70 -19.13
CA PHE A 16 -4.97 -6.46 -18.59
C PHE A 16 -5.58 -5.58 -19.69
N GLU A 17 -5.06 -5.65 -20.92
CA GLU A 17 -5.55 -4.89 -22.06
C GLU A 17 -6.09 -5.82 -23.17
N PHE A 18 -6.48 -7.03 -22.80
CA PHE A 18 -7.02 -8.03 -23.72
C PHE A 18 -6.09 -8.33 -24.91
N GLY A 19 -4.77 -8.29 -24.67
CA GLY A 19 -3.77 -8.55 -25.68
C GLY A 19 -3.83 -9.97 -26.25
N THR A 20 -3.59 -10.09 -27.57
CA THR A 20 -3.59 -11.36 -28.30
C THR A 20 -2.24 -11.66 -28.95
N GLN A 21 -1.23 -10.87 -28.69
CA GLN A 21 0.11 -11.06 -29.22
C GLN A 21 0.69 -12.43 -28.79
N PRO A 22 1.52 -13.08 -29.65
CA PRO A 22 2.09 -14.39 -29.31
C PRO A 22 3.13 -14.35 -28.19
N GLY A 23 3.83 -13.21 -28.03
CA GLY A 23 4.75 -13.00 -26.92
C GLY A 23 4.04 -12.56 -25.64
N THR A 24 4.63 -12.86 -24.50
CA THR A 24 4.09 -12.47 -23.20
C THR A 24 5.19 -12.12 -22.20
N VAL A 25 4.81 -11.35 -21.18
CA VAL A 25 5.65 -11.05 -20.01
C VAL A 25 4.92 -11.57 -18.78
N ILE A 26 5.64 -12.32 -17.95
CA ILE A 26 5.14 -12.87 -16.71
C ILE A 26 5.93 -12.24 -15.56
N THR A 27 5.21 -11.73 -14.57
CA THR A 27 5.80 -11.29 -13.30
C THR A 27 5.46 -12.29 -12.20
N ARG A 28 6.48 -12.76 -11.49
CA ARG A 28 6.32 -13.55 -10.27
C ARG A 28 6.68 -12.69 -9.08
N GLU A 29 5.79 -12.61 -8.10
CA GLU A 29 6.00 -11.82 -6.89
C GLU A 29 6.46 -12.72 -5.75
N TYR A 30 7.61 -12.40 -5.16
CA TYR A 30 8.19 -13.12 -4.04
C TYR A 30 8.07 -12.28 -2.77
N PRO A 31 7.66 -12.89 -1.63
CA PRO A 31 7.68 -12.18 -0.37
C PRO A 31 9.12 -11.92 0.07
N ALA A 32 9.35 -10.76 0.65
CA ALA A 32 10.66 -10.37 1.19
C ALA A 32 10.49 -9.49 2.42
N GLU A 33 11.42 -9.61 3.36
CA GLU A 33 11.51 -8.69 4.49
C GLU A 33 12.10 -7.36 4.02
N TRP A 34 11.42 -6.27 4.34
CA TRP A 34 11.89 -4.93 4.00
C TRP A 34 13.11 -4.57 4.83
N GLN A 35 14.13 -4.01 4.19
CA GLN A 35 15.32 -3.47 4.83
C GLN A 35 15.53 -2.01 4.44
N LYS A 36 16.27 -1.28 5.26
CA LYS A 36 16.55 0.13 4.98
C LYS A 36 17.26 0.28 3.62
N GLY A 37 16.65 1.04 2.74
CA GLY A 37 17.10 1.25 1.36
C GLY A 37 16.23 0.55 0.32
N ASP A 38 15.41 -0.40 0.74
CA ASP A 38 14.43 -1.02 -0.15
C ASP A 38 13.23 -0.10 -0.40
N GLU A 39 12.63 -0.24 -1.57
CA GLU A 39 11.38 0.45 -1.88
C GLU A 39 10.23 -0.10 -1.03
N PRO A 40 9.48 0.75 -0.32
CA PRO A 40 8.30 0.29 0.41
C PRO A 40 7.11 0.10 -0.52
N TYR A 41 6.38 -1.01 -0.40
CA TYR A 41 5.18 -1.28 -1.21
C TYR A 41 3.87 -1.04 -0.46
N TYR A 42 3.67 -1.74 0.66
CA TYR A 42 2.40 -1.72 1.38
C TYR A 42 2.59 -1.52 2.87
N PRO A 43 1.65 -0.81 3.55
CA PRO A 43 1.61 -0.84 5.00
C PRO A 43 1.21 -2.24 5.48
N VAL A 44 1.89 -2.74 6.50
CA VAL A 44 1.56 -4.00 7.17
C VAL A 44 0.86 -3.65 8.49
N ASN A 45 -0.44 -3.92 8.54
CA ASN A 45 -1.30 -3.54 9.67
C ASN A 45 -1.33 -4.67 10.74
N ASP A 46 -0.17 -5.13 11.17
CA ASP A 46 -0.01 -6.01 12.31
C ASP A 46 0.06 -5.21 13.63
N ASP A 47 -0.04 -5.89 14.77
CA ASP A 47 -0.08 -5.26 16.08
C ASP A 47 1.17 -4.41 16.37
N ARG A 48 2.34 -4.89 15.98
CA ARG A 48 3.61 -4.19 16.16
C ARG A 48 3.64 -2.87 15.39
N ASN A 49 3.29 -2.92 14.11
CA ASN A 49 3.30 -1.75 13.24
C ASN A 49 2.19 -0.78 13.60
N MET A 50 1.01 -1.26 14.01
CA MET A 50 -0.08 -0.40 14.45
C MET A 50 0.23 0.30 15.77
N THR A 51 0.93 -0.36 16.69
CA THR A 51 1.43 0.27 17.92
C THR A 51 2.45 1.37 17.62
N LEU A 52 3.38 1.11 16.70
CA LEU A 52 4.35 2.09 16.26
C LEU A 52 3.67 3.28 15.57
N PHE A 53 2.70 3.01 14.70
CA PHE A 53 1.93 4.06 14.02
C PHE A 53 1.18 4.96 15.01
N ALA A 54 0.57 4.40 16.06
CA ALA A 54 -0.10 5.17 17.10
C ALA A 54 0.85 6.18 17.78
N ARG A 55 2.11 5.80 17.98
CA ARG A 55 3.13 6.73 18.52
C ARG A 55 3.44 7.88 17.56
N TYR A 56 3.48 7.60 16.26
CA TYR A 56 3.62 8.67 15.25
C TYR A 56 2.38 9.57 15.19
N GLN A 57 1.18 9.01 15.35
CA GLN A 57 -0.05 9.82 15.44
C GLN A 57 -0.03 10.78 16.63
N ASP A 58 0.49 10.36 17.79
CA ASP A 58 0.64 11.22 18.96
C ASP A 58 1.60 12.39 18.69
N LEU A 59 2.67 12.14 17.93
CA LEU A 59 3.59 13.20 17.50
C LEU A 59 2.93 14.13 16.47
N ALA A 60 2.23 13.56 15.50
CA ALA A 60 1.52 14.33 14.47
C ALA A 60 0.45 15.25 15.04
N ALA A 61 -0.25 14.82 16.09
CA ALA A 61 -1.26 15.62 16.77
C ALA A 61 -0.72 16.91 17.40
N LYS A 62 0.59 17.01 17.62
CA LYS A 62 1.25 18.19 18.15
C LYS A 62 1.56 19.24 17.05
N GLU A 63 1.50 18.83 15.81
CA GLU A 63 1.76 19.70 14.66
C GLU A 63 0.47 20.43 14.25
N LYS A 64 0.40 21.74 14.47
CA LYS A 64 -0.83 22.50 14.29
C LYS A 64 -1.16 22.87 12.84
N ASN A 65 -0.14 22.96 11.99
CA ASN A 65 -0.27 23.45 10.62
C ASN A 65 0.09 22.37 9.58
N VAL A 66 -0.04 21.10 9.95
CA VAL A 66 0.32 19.97 9.10
C VAL A 66 -0.83 18.97 9.08
N LEU A 67 -1.23 18.58 7.88
CA LEU A 67 -2.21 17.52 7.65
C LEU A 67 -1.50 16.28 7.13
N PHE A 68 -1.82 15.13 7.70
CA PHE A 68 -1.28 13.84 7.28
C PHE A 68 -2.39 13.04 6.64
N GLY A 69 -2.22 12.69 5.38
CA GLY A 69 -3.22 11.95 4.62
C GLY A 69 -2.61 10.95 3.66
N GLY A 70 -3.49 10.18 3.02
CA GLY A 70 -3.10 9.15 2.07
C GLY A 70 -2.62 7.85 2.70
N ARG A 71 -2.15 6.96 1.84
CA ARG A 71 -1.77 5.59 2.25
C ARG A 71 -0.69 5.54 3.32
N LEU A 72 0.34 6.35 3.20
CA LEU A 72 1.43 6.41 4.18
C LEU A 72 1.05 7.24 5.41
N GLY A 73 0.46 8.42 5.21
CA GLY A 73 0.09 9.30 6.32
C GLY A 73 -0.96 8.71 7.27
N GLN A 74 -1.85 7.88 6.75
CA GLN A 74 -2.86 7.15 7.54
C GLN A 74 -2.49 5.71 7.85
N TYR A 75 -1.38 5.24 7.29
CA TYR A 75 -0.89 3.87 7.39
C TYR A 75 -1.97 2.83 7.13
N ARG A 76 -2.68 3.00 5.99
CA ARG A 76 -3.80 2.15 5.58
C ARG A 76 -3.58 1.57 4.19
N TYR A 77 -4.02 0.34 4.00
CA TYR A 77 -4.15 -0.27 2.70
C TYR A 77 -5.44 0.25 2.04
N TYR A 78 -5.28 1.25 1.17
CA TYR A 78 -6.39 1.85 0.43
C TYR A 78 -6.39 1.40 -1.02
N ASP A 79 -7.56 1.01 -1.52
CA ASP A 79 -7.82 0.99 -2.95
C ASP A 79 -7.88 2.43 -3.51
N MET A 80 -7.73 2.59 -4.82
CA MET A 80 -7.66 3.92 -5.43
C MET A 80 -8.90 4.77 -5.17
N ASP A 81 -10.09 4.17 -5.24
CA ASP A 81 -11.35 4.86 -4.96
C ASP A 81 -11.43 5.33 -3.50
N LYS A 82 -10.97 4.53 -2.57
CA LYS A 82 -11.00 4.83 -1.14
C LYS A 82 -10.02 5.95 -0.77
N VAL A 83 -8.80 5.94 -1.33
CA VAL A 83 -7.84 7.00 -1.05
C VAL A 83 -8.29 8.34 -1.67
N LEU A 84 -8.91 8.31 -2.84
CA LEU A 84 -9.50 9.52 -3.45
C LEU A 84 -10.63 10.06 -2.59
N ARG A 85 -11.52 9.19 -2.10
CA ARG A 85 -12.62 9.60 -1.22
C ARG A 85 -12.09 10.25 0.06
N ALA A 86 -11.11 9.63 0.71
CA ALA A 86 -10.49 10.17 1.91
C ALA A 86 -9.86 11.56 1.68
N ALA A 87 -9.21 11.76 0.53
CA ALA A 87 -8.64 13.06 0.19
C ALA A 87 -9.70 14.13 -0.03
N LEU A 88 -10.80 13.79 -0.69
CA LEU A 88 -11.93 14.71 -0.91
C LEU A 88 -12.60 15.10 0.42
N ASP A 89 -12.81 14.13 1.31
CA ASP A 89 -13.41 14.37 2.61
C ASP A 89 -12.52 15.29 3.46
N MET A 90 -11.20 15.05 3.47
CA MET A 90 -10.23 15.91 4.17
C MET A 90 -10.24 17.33 3.60
N ALA A 91 -10.25 17.48 2.29
CA ALA A 91 -10.33 18.80 1.64
C ALA A 91 -11.63 19.53 1.99
N ALA A 92 -12.75 18.83 2.06
CA ALA A 92 -14.04 19.42 2.43
C ALA A 92 -14.05 19.90 3.89
N GLU A 93 -13.38 19.20 4.80
CA GLU A 93 -13.26 19.61 6.21
C GLU A 93 -12.38 20.86 6.40
N GLU A 94 -11.33 20.99 5.58
CA GLU A 94 -10.35 22.09 5.68
C GLU A 94 -10.77 23.35 4.88
N LEU A 95 -11.59 23.20 3.89
CA LEU A 95 -12.11 24.29 3.06
C LEU A 95 -13.53 24.68 3.49
#